data_d26ef94d92a720ec42f3621cd674e6a6
#
_entry.id   d26ef94d92a720ec42f3621cd674e6a6
#
_cell.length_a   1.000
_cell.length_b   1.000
_cell.length_c   1.000
_cell.angle_alpha   90.00
_cell.angle_beta   90.00
_cell.angle_gamma   90.00
#
_symmetry.space_group_name_H-M   'P 1'
#
loop_
_entity.id
_entity.type
_entity.pdbx_description
1 polymer ?
#
loop_
_entity_poly.entity_id
_entity_poly.type
_entity_poly.pdbx_seq_one_letter_code
_entity_poly.pdbx_strand_id
1 'polypeptide(L)'
;MQRNPYILRVKRYGNEKNPKLVILLCNPGDDPIKYERLPDYIMYLKGEYKDAGLSLDVGCRYNDWWDDFFNVFKQVNLKPSDVLVLEYYPYHTCDMSLIPNYNQWTDYAKNALSENKKLLSKFMYKNIPVFGYYYSHWIREVPQLKDYKLFYKSRARFKNHKIKELHQFLQEVL
;
A
#
# COMPACT_ATOMS: atom_id res chain seq x y z
N MET A 1 17.15 -13.91 18.45
CA MET A 1 16.04 -13.93 17.49
C MET A 1 16.60 -14.34 16.13
N GLN A 2 16.32 -15.54 15.67
CA GLN A 2 16.67 -15.94 14.31
C GLN A 2 15.83 -15.09 13.33
N ARG A 3 16.51 -14.31 12.50
CA ARG A 3 15.86 -13.60 11.40
C ARG A 3 15.31 -14.65 10.45
N ASN A 4 14.00 -14.67 10.26
CA ASN A 4 13.36 -15.48 9.24
C ASN A 4 14.06 -15.23 7.90
N PRO A 5 14.63 -16.24 7.22
CA PRO A 5 15.37 -16.07 5.98
C PRO A 5 14.47 -15.56 4.82
N TYR A 6 13.18 -15.63 4.98
CA TYR A 6 12.21 -15.09 4.02
C TYR A 6 11.86 -13.65 4.37
N ILE A 7 12.74 -12.71 4.02
CA ILE A 7 12.42 -11.28 4.12
C ILE A 7 11.46 -10.96 3.00
N LEU A 8 10.18 -10.94 3.35
CA LEU A 8 9.09 -10.61 2.45
C LEU A 8 9.22 -9.14 2.04
N ARG A 9 9.30 -8.91 0.75
CA ARG A 9 9.52 -7.57 0.19
C ARG A 9 8.36 -7.22 -0.71
N VAL A 10 7.55 -6.26 -0.30
CA VAL A 10 6.49 -5.75 -1.16
C VAL A 10 6.58 -4.24 -1.24
N LYS A 11 6.98 -3.73 -2.37
CA LYS A 11 7.06 -2.29 -2.60
C LYS A 11 5.70 -1.68 -2.93
N ARG A 12 4.82 -2.43 -3.57
CA ARG A 12 3.49 -1.98 -3.98
C ARG A 12 2.63 -3.14 -4.49
N TYR A 13 1.31 -2.90 -4.55
CA TYR A 13 0.31 -3.85 -5.04
C TYR A 13 -0.61 -3.17 -6.05
N GLY A 14 -1.14 -3.91 -7.01
CA GLY A 14 -2.23 -3.50 -7.86
C GLY A 14 -1.82 -2.82 -9.15
N ASN A 15 -2.67 -1.92 -9.63
CA ASN A 15 -2.61 -1.38 -10.98
C ASN A 15 -1.58 -0.25 -11.13
N GLU A 16 -0.39 -0.56 -11.63
CA GLU A 16 0.67 0.42 -11.90
C GLU A 16 0.48 1.20 -13.21
N LYS A 17 -0.43 0.75 -14.08
CA LYS A 17 -0.60 1.35 -15.40
C LYS A 17 -1.62 2.47 -15.41
N ASN A 18 -2.81 2.18 -14.88
CA ASN A 18 -3.94 3.10 -14.93
C ASN A 18 -4.88 2.91 -13.72
N PRO A 19 -4.42 3.20 -12.50
CA PRO A 19 -5.28 3.12 -11.32
C PRO A 19 -6.34 4.23 -11.34
N LYS A 20 -7.47 3.97 -10.69
CA LYS A 20 -8.49 4.97 -10.38
C LYS A 20 -8.35 5.50 -8.95
N LEU A 21 -7.58 4.81 -8.11
CA LEU A 21 -7.29 5.17 -6.73
C LEU A 21 -5.86 4.76 -6.38
N VAL A 22 -5.15 5.62 -5.66
CA VAL A 22 -3.89 5.28 -4.99
C VAL A 22 -4.10 5.29 -3.48
N ILE A 23 -3.67 4.23 -2.80
CA ILE A 23 -3.66 4.14 -1.33
C ILE A 23 -2.22 4.17 -0.84
N LEU A 24 -1.94 5.04 0.13
CA LEU A 24 -0.62 5.16 0.75
C LEU A 24 -0.60 4.45 2.10
N LEU A 25 0.26 3.45 2.21
CA LEU A 25 0.53 2.72 3.45
C LEU A 25 1.96 2.98 3.93
N CYS A 26 2.28 2.49 5.12
CA CYS A 26 3.60 2.65 5.71
C CYS A 26 4.51 1.47 5.41
N ASN A 27 4.03 0.27 5.66
CA ASN A 27 4.72 -0.99 5.39
C ASN A 27 3.72 -2.13 5.34
N PRO A 28 4.01 -3.21 4.62
CA PRO A 28 3.20 -4.42 4.68
C PRO A 28 3.21 -4.97 6.11
N GLY A 29 2.03 -5.29 6.64
CA GLY A 29 1.89 -5.92 7.95
C GLY A 29 2.53 -7.31 7.95
N ASP A 30 3.01 -7.76 9.09
CA ASP A 30 3.52 -9.10 9.30
C ASP A 30 2.50 -9.94 10.06
N ASP A 31 1.99 -11.00 9.43
CA ASP A 31 1.25 -12.07 10.09
C ASP A 31 1.85 -13.41 9.67
N PRO A 32 2.97 -13.81 10.27
CA PRO A 32 3.73 -15.00 9.84
C PRO A 32 2.94 -16.30 9.93
N ILE A 33 1.92 -16.36 10.76
CA ILE A 33 1.20 -17.62 11.04
C ILE A 33 0.24 -18.01 9.91
N LYS A 34 -0.32 -17.03 9.20
CA LYS A 34 -1.27 -17.28 8.10
C LYS A 34 -0.59 -17.62 6.78
N TYR A 35 0.64 -17.20 6.59
CA TYR A 35 1.32 -17.22 5.30
C TYR A 35 2.09 -18.48 4.97
N GLU A 36 2.50 -19.26 5.98
CA GLU A 36 3.27 -20.49 5.78
C GLU A 36 2.52 -21.59 5.02
N ARG A 37 1.20 -21.43 4.80
CA ARG A 37 0.32 -22.47 4.25
C ARG A 37 -0.06 -22.30 2.79
N LEU A 38 0.43 -21.26 2.10
CA LEU A 38 -0.08 -20.90 0.78
C LEU A 38 1.03 -20.83 -0.27
N PRO A 39 1.17 -21.85 -1.14
CA PRO A 39 2.22 -21.95 -2.15
C PRO A 39 2.33 -20.68 -3.03
N ASP A 40 1.21 -20.14 -3.47
CA ASP A 40 1.18 -18.95 -4.32
C ASP A 40 1.68 -17.69 -3.61
N TYR A 41 1.38 -17.56 -2.33
CA TYR A 41 1.87 -16.48 -1.50
C TYR A 41 3.38 -16.60 -1.25
N ILE A 42 3.88 -17.82 -1.05
CA ILE A 42 5.31 -18.10 -0.90
C ILE A 42 6.07 -17.74 -2.19
N MET A 43 5.53 -18.05 -3.36
CA MET A 43 6.11 -17.67 -4.65
C MET A 43 6.12 -16.14 -4.83
N TYR A 44 5.05 -15.46 -4.43
CA TYR A 44 4.97 -14.00 -4.38
C TYR A 44 6.05 -13.41 -3.47
N LEU A 45 6.24 -13.98 -2.30
CA LEU A 45 7.22 -13.54 -1.32
C LEU A 45 8.66 -13.79 -1.74
N LYS A 46 8.91 -14.81 -2.55
CA LYS A 46 10.23 -15.11 -3.13
C LYS A 46 10.60 -14.19 -4.30
N GLY A 47 9.69 -13.29 -4.71
CA GLY A 47 9.90 -12.44 -5.88
C GLY A 47 9.89 -13.22 -7.19
N GLU A 48 9.41 -14.46 -7.17
CA GLU A 48 9.27 -15.31 -8.35
C GLU A 48 8.10 -14.86 -9.23
N TYR A 49 7.13 -14.17 -8.66
CA TYR A 49 6.23 -13.31 -9.42
C TYR A 49 7.00 -12.04 -9.80
N LYS A 50 7.54 -12.03 -11.00
CA LYS A 50 8.11 -10.81 -11.58
C LYS A 50 7.11 -9.69 -11.46
N ASP A 51 7.54 -8.55 -11.02
CA ASP A 51 6.97 -7.19 -10.88
C ASP A 51 5.69 -6.81 -11.68
N ALA A 52 5.00 -7.76 -12.24
CA ALA A 52 3.80 -7.56 -13.01
C ALA A 52 2.62 -7.47 -12.08
N GLY A 53 2.37 -6.25 -11.58
CA GLY A 53 1.08 -5.80 -11.11
C GLY A 53 0.17 -6.90 -10.59
N LEU A 54 0.55 -7.57 -9.50
CA LEU A 54 -0.40 -8.45 -8.81
C LEU A 54 -1.65 -7.63 -8.58
N SER A 55 -2.76 -8.09 -9.13
CA SER A 55 -4.01 -7.46 -8.79
C SER A 55 -4.17 -7.48 -7.28
N LEU A 56 -4.73 -6.42 -6.72
CA LEU A 56 -4.89 -6.28 -5.29
C LEU A 56 -5.60 -7.49 -4.66
N ASP A 57 -6.51 -8.11 -5.41
CA ASP A 57 -7.24 -9.33 -5.04
C ASP A 57 -6.35 -10.58 -4.92
N VAL A 58 -5.27 -10.70 -5.69
CA VAL A 58 -4.33 -11.82 -5.56
C VAL A 58 -3.39 -11.60 -4.38
N GLY A 59 -2.79 -10.41 -4.26
CA GLY A 59 -1.86 -10.10 -3.16
C GLY A 59 -2.51 -10.03 -1.79
N CYS A 60 -3.82 -9.77 -1.73
CA CYS A 60 -4.56 -9.53 -0.49
C CYS A 60 -5.60 -10.61 -0.16
N ARG A 61 -5.75 -11.62 -1.01
CA ARG A 61 -6.76 -12.69 -0.89
C ARG A 61 -6.76 -13.39 0.46
N TYR A 62 -5.65 -13.41 1.16
CA TYR A 62 -5.44 -14.17 2.37
C TYR A 62 -5.29 -13.31 3.62
N ASN A 63 -5.59 -12.02 3.50
CA ASN A 63 -5.48 -11.09 4.60
C ASN A 63 -6.81 -10.40 4.88
N ASP A 64 -7.52 -10.87 5.92
CA ASP A 64 -8.81 -10.34 6.38
C ASP A 64 -8.76 -8.81 6.63
N TRP A 65 -7.55 -8.25 6.77
CA TRP A 65 -7.36 -6.81 6.89
C TRP A 65 -7.88 -6.04 5.68
N TRP A 66 -7.86 -6.66 4.48
CA TRP A 66 -8.32 -6.06 3.24
C TRP A 66 -9.82 -6.22 2.99
N ASP A 67 -10.52 -7.11 3.71
CA ASP A 67 -11.96 -7.37 3.49
C ASP A 67 -12.80 -6.10 3.60
N ASP A 68 -12.50 -5.26 4.58
CA ASP A 68 -13.22 -4.00 4.77
C ASP A 68 -12.99 -3.03 3.61
N PHE A 69 -11.79 -3.00 3.04
CA PHE A 69 -11.47 -2.19 1.85
C PHE A 69 -12.26 -2.70 0.64
N PHE A 70 -12.26 -4.01 0.41
CA PHE A 70 -12.99 -4.61 -0.71
C PHE A 70 -14.50 -4.38 -0.59
N ASN A 71 -15.04 -4.40 0.61
CA ASN A 71 -16.44 -4.07 0.86
C ASN A 71 -16.74 -2.61 0.49
N VAL A 72 -15.87 -1.67 0.84
CA VAL A 72 -16.01 -0.26 0.44
C VAL A 72 -15.88 -0.12 -1.09
N PHE A 73 -14.88 -0.74 -1.70
CA PHE A 73 -14.70 -0.68 -3.15
C PHE A 73 -15.95 -1.17 -3.90
N LYS A 74 -16.55 -2.28 -3.44
CA LYS A 74 -17.79 -2.82 -4.01
C LYS A 74 -18.94 -1.83 -3.92
N GLN A 75 -19.08 -1.10 -2.81
CA GLN A 75 -20.15 -0.12 -2.60
C GLN A 75 -20.04 1.08 -3.55
N VAL A 76 -18.86 1.45 -3.99
CA VAL A 76 -18.61 2.55 -4.93
C VAL A 76 -18.30 2.07 -6.35
N ASN A 77 -18.57 0.79 -6.64
CA ASN A 77 -18.31 0.16 -7.93
C ASN A 77 -16.85 0.27 -8.42
N LEU A 78 -15.91 0.27 -7.49
CA LEU A 78 -14.48 0.22 -7.74
C LEU A 78 -14.01 -1.23 -7.67
N LYS A 79 -13.23 -1.68 -8.66
CA LYS A 79 -12.67 -3.03 -8.63
C LYS A 79 -11.30 -3.01 -7.93
N PRO A 80 -10.89 -4.09 -7.24
CA PRO A 80 -9.52 -4.20 -6.72
C PRO A 80 -8.45 -3.96 -7.80
N SER A 81 -8.70 -4.39 -9.04
CA SER A 81 -7.83 -4.15 -10.20
C SER A 81 -7.74 -2.68 -10.64
N ASP A 82 -8.57 -1.79 -10.11
CA ASP A 82 -8.52 -0.35 -10.36
C ASP A 82 -7.66 0.40 -9.32
N VAL A 83 -7.15 -0.30 -8.31
CA VAL A 83 -6.46 0.31 -7.16
C VAL A 83 -4.96 0.03 -7.21
N LEU A 84 -4.17 1.03 -6.84
CA LEU A 84 -2.74 0.89 -6.58
C LEU A 84 -2.46 1.20 -5.12
N VAL A 85 -1.73 0.33 -4.45
CA VAL A 85 -1.25 0.52 -3.09
C VAL A 85 0.25 0.73 -3.12
N LEU A 86 0.74 1.79 -2.51
CA LEU A 86 2.15 2.12 -2.38
C LEU A 86 2.58 1.99 -0.92
N GLU A 87 3.63 1.19 -0.69
CA GLU A 87 4.24 1.04 0.62
C GLU A 87 5.42 2.01 0.76
N TYR A 88 5.48 2.72 1.90
CA TYR A 88 6.61 3.61 2.21
C TYR A 88 7.88 2.79 2.44
N TYR A 89 7.78 1.72 3.23
CA TYR A 89 8.87 0.80 3.52
C TYR A 89 8.50 -0.62 3.03
N PRO A 90 9.31 -1.25 2.18
CA PRO A 90 8.89 -2.45 1.46
C PRO A 90 9.01 -3.75 2.26
N TYR A 91 9.56 -3.71 3.46
CA TYR A 91 9.69 -4.91 4.29
C TYR A 91 8.56 -5.04 5.29
N HIS A 92 8.11 -6.27 5.52
CA HIS A 92 7.12 -6.57 6.53
C HIS A 92 7.65 -6.31 7.94
N THR A 93 6.86 -5.62 8.75
CA THR A 93 7.10 -5.45 10.18
C THR A 93 5.78 -5.56 10.94
N CYS A 94 5.81 -6.15 12.13
CA CYS A 94 4.63 -6.24 12.98
C CYS A 94 4.26 -4.90 13.63
N ASP A 95 5.18 -3.93 13.62
CA ASP A 95 4.96 -2.59 14.17
C ASP A 95 5.75 -1.56 13.36
N MET A 96 5.12 -0.40 13.11
CA MET A 96 5.77 0.70 12.38
C MET A 96 6.98 1.28 13.13
N SER A 97 7.03 1.16 14.45
CA SER A 97 8.19 1.60 15.24
C SER A 97 9.45 0.78 14.97
N LEU A 98 9.28 -0.40 14.35
CA LEU A 98 10.39 -1.27 13.94
C LEU A 98 10.98 -0.89 12.57
N ILE A 99 10.40 0.08 11.87
CA ILE A 99 10.99 0.59 10.64
C ILE A 99 12.27 1.34 11.00
N PRO A 100 13.44 0.89 10.48
CA PRO A 100 14.70 1.53 10.82
C PRO A 100 14.77 2.96 10.26
N ASN A 101 15.69 3.75 10.79
CA ASN A 101 15.98 5.06 10.22
C ASN A 101 16.43 4.92 8.75
N TYR A 102 16.09 5.89 7.91
CA TYR A 102 16.36 5.87 6.48
C TYR A 102 17.84 5.56 6.13
N ASN A 103 18.77 6.05 6.92
CA ASN A 103 20.21 5.79 6.72
C ASN A 103 20.58 4.30 6.86
N GLN A 104 19.77 3.53 7.57
CA GLN A 104 19.96 2.10 7.82
C GLN A 104 19.24 1.24 6.77
N TRP A 105 18.50 1.86 5.83
CA TRP A 105 17.78 1.14 4.80
C TRP A 105 18.74 0.51 3.81
N THR A 106 18.35 -0.66 3.32
CA THR A 106 19.02 -1.30 2.18
C THR A 106 18.83 -0.50 0.91
N ASP A 107 19.70 -0.70 -0.07
CA ASP A 107 19.56 -0.06 -1.39
C ASP A 107 18.22 -0.45 -2.06
N TYR A 108 17.78 -1.70 -1.87
CA TYR A 108 16.46 -2.11 -2.34
C TYR A 108 15.33 -1.25 -1.75
N ALA A 109 15.32 -1.02 -0.44
CA ALA A 109 14.27 -0.21 0.19
C ALA A 109 14.31 1.25 -0.29
N LYS A 110 15.49 1.83 -0.43
CA LYS A 110 15.67 3.19 -0.95
C LYS A 110 15.19 3.31 -2.39
N ASN A 111 15.54 2.33 -3.24
CA ASN A 111 15.09 2.27 -4.63
C ASN A 111 13.58 2.09 -4.73
N ALA A 112 12.99 1.21 -3.92
CA ALA A 112 11.55 0.99 -3.88
C ALA A 112 10.79 2.28 -3.54
N LEU A 113 11.23 3.01 -2.51
CA LEU A 113 10.66 4.31 -2.17
C LEU A 113 10.81 5.32 -3.32
N SER A 114 11.98 5.39 -3.94
CA SER A 114 12.24 6.30 -5.07
C SER A 114 11.30 6.02 -6.25
N GLU A 115 11.10 4.75 -6.60
CA GLU A 115 10.15 4.35 -7.64
C GLU A 115 8.71 4.71 -7.28
N ASN A 116 8.30 4.42 -6.04
CA ASN A 116 6.95 4.73 -5.56
C ASN A 116 6.68 6.24 -5.55
N LYS A 117 7.65 7.06 -5.20
CA LYS A 117 7.56 8.54 -5.29
C LYS A 117 7.32 9.00 -6.73
N LYS A 118 8.03 8.42 -7.71
CA LYS A 118 7.84 8.72 -9.13
C LYS A 118 6.43 8.33 -9.61
N LEU A 119 5.96 7.15 -9.21
CA LEU A 119 4.61 6.69 -9.55
C LEU A 119 3.54 7.58 -8.93
N LEU A 120 3.68 7.92 -7.66
CA LEU A 120 2.75 8.81 -6.96
C LEU A 120 2.67 10.18 -7.67
N SER A 121 3.81 10.80 -7.96
CA SER A 121 3.86 12.07 -8.69
C SER A 121 3.22 11.99 -10.07
N LYS A 122 3.45 10.88 -10.81
CA LYS A 122 2.81 10.62 -12.10
C LYS A 122 1.28 10.56 -11.99
N PHE A 123 0.76 9.90 -10.96
CA PHE A 123 -0.69 9.75 -10.80
C PHE A 123 -1.34 11.01 -10.25
N MET A 124 -0.65 11.78 -9.40
CA MET A 124 -1.10 13.12 -9.02
C MET A 124 -1.23 14.05 -10.23
N TYR A 125 -0.26 14.00 -11.14
CA TYR A 125 -0.33 14.77 -12.40
C TYR A 125 -1.52 14.35 -13.28
N LYS A 126 -1.95 13.10 -13.21
CA LYS A 126 -3.13 12.57 -13.91
C LYS A 126 -4.45 12.81 -13.16
N ASN A 127 -4.43 13.52 -12.06
CA ASN A 127 -5.59 13.78 -11.20
C ASN A 127 -6.23 12.49 -10.64
N ILE A 128 -5.42 11.48 -10.32
CA ILE A 128 -5.90 10.26 -9.68
C ILE A 128 -6.06 10.50 -8.17
N PRO A 129 -7.23 10.18 -7.58
CA PRO A 129 -7.45 10.32 -6.15
C PRO A 129 -6.42 9.53 -5.32
N VAL A 130 -5.97 10.12 -4.21
CA VAL A 130 -4.99 9.54 -3.30
C VAL A 130 -5.54 9.50 -1.89
N PHE A 131 -5.61 8.31 -1.29
CA PHE A 131 -6.00 8.13 0.10
C PHE A 131 -4.79 7.79 0.97
N GLY A 132 -4.45 8.68 1.88
CA GLY A 132 -3.36 8.50 2.84
C GLY A 132 -3.83 7.78 4.09
N TYR A 133 -3.81 6.45 4.09
CA TYR A 133 -4.12 5.64 5.28
C TYR A 133 -3.02 5.82 6.35
N TYR A 134 -1.75 5.83 5.92
CA TYR A 134 -0.58 6.26 6.67
C TYR A 134 0.19 7.27 5.81
N TYR A 135 0.06 8.55 6.09
CA TYR A 135 0.49 9.60 5.18
C TYR A 135 1.66 10.48 5.68
N SER A 136 1.97 10.47 6.95
CA SER A 136 2.96 11.40 7.52
C SER A 136 4.34 11.29 6.87
N HIS A 137 4.80 10.06 6.64
CA HIS A 137 6.04 9.80 5.93
C HIS A 137 5.97 10.25 4.47
N TRP A 138 4.85 9.98 3.80
CA TRP A 138 4.63 10.34 2.41
C TRP A 138 4.64 11.84 2.17
N ILE A 139 4.02 12.64 3.05
CA ILE A 139 4.05 14.10 2.95
C ILE A 139 5.48 14.66 3.08
N ARG A 140 6.31 14.03 3.89
CA ARG A 140 7.72 14.41 4.03
C ARG A 140 8.49 14.14 2.73
N GLU A 141 8.23 13.00 2.10
CA GLU A 141 8.94 12.55 0.90
C GLU A 141 8.39 13.16 -0.40
N VAL A 142 7.10 13.50 -0.43
CA VAL A 142 6.39 14.12 -1.56
C VAL A 142 5.60 15.32 -1.04
N PRO A 143 6.28 16.46 -0.78
CA PRO A 143 5.65 17.63 -0.16
C PRO A 143 4.44 18.18 -0.95
N GLN A 144 4.41 17.97 -2.27
CA GLN A 144 3.32 18.36 -3.15
C GLN A 144 1.97 17.74 -2.79
N LEU A 145 1.96 16.62 -2.04
CA LEU A 145 0.74 16.03 -1.49
C LEU A 145 -0.04 17.00 -0.60
N LYS A 146 0.63 17.96 0.06
CA LYS A 146 -0.04 18.91 0.96
C LYS A 146 -1.10 19.73 0.23
N ASP A 147 -0.80 20.10 -1.01
CA ASP A 147 -1.61 21.00 -1.83
C ASP A 147 -2.40 20.26 -2.91
N TYR A 148 -2.29 18.91 -2.94
CA TYR A 148 -3.00 18.12 -3.91
C TYR A 148 -4.48 17.99 -3.54
N LYS A 149 -5.36 18.53 -4.39
CA LYS A 149 -6.81 18.65 -4.13
C LYS A 149 -7.51 17.31 -3.93
N LEU A 150 -7.04 16.27 -4.61
CA LEU A 150 -7.62 14.92 -4.54
C LEU A 150 -6.86 14.03 -3.53
N PHE A 151 -6.24 14.63 -2.54
CA PHE A 151 -5.56 13.91 -1.46
C PHE A 151 -6.37 13.97 -0.17
N TYR A 152 -6.83 12.82 0.28
CA TYR A 152 -7.45 12.67 1.59
C TYR A 152 -6.45 12.16 2.63
N LYS A 153 -6.31 12.87 3.73
CA LYS A 153 -5.47 12.50 4.87
C LYS A 153 -6.36 11.84 5.93
N SER A 154 -6.30 10.53 6.07
CA SER A 154 -7.03 9.87 7.15
C SER A 154 -6.50 10.34 8.51
N ARG A 155 -7.36 10.94 9.30
CA ARG A 155 -7.05 11.42 10.67
C ARG A 155 -7.45 10.40 11.74
N ALA A 156 -8.22 9.41 11.37
CA ALA A 156 -8.68 8.40 12.28
C ALA A 156 -7.53 7.54 12.80
N ARG A 157 -7.59 7.21 14.09
CA ARG A 157 -6.60 6.34 14.72
C ARG A 157 -6.87 4.86 14.42
N PHE A 158 -8.14 4.47 14.41
CA PHE A 158 -8.55 3.07 14.29
C PHE A 158 -8.98 2.73 12.87
N LYS A 159 -8.74 1.47 12.46
CA LYS A 159 -9.05 0.95 11.13
C LYS A 159 -10.49 1.24 10.70
N ASN A 160 -11.47 0.90 11.53
CA ASN A 160 -12.89 1.06 11.18
C ASN A 160 -13.27 2.50 10.84
N HIS A 161 -12.67 3.47 11.53
CA HIS A 161 -12.91 4.89 11.25
C HIS A 161 -12.20 5.31 9.94
N LYS A 162 -10.99 4.81 9.69
CA LYS A 162 -10.29 5.05 8.42
C LYS A 162 -11.03 4.47 7.23
N ILE A 163 -11.66 3.31 7.39
CA ILE A 163 -12.51 2.71 6.35
C ILE A 163 -13.75 3.55 6.07
N LYS A 164 -14.38 4.13 7.09
CA LYS A 164 -15.48 5.08 6.91
C LYS A 164 -15.02 6.35 6.16
N GLU A 165 -13.88 6.90 6.54
CA GLU A 165 -13.29 8.04 5.84
C GLU A 165 -12.97 7.72 4.37
N LEU A 166 -12.46 6.51 4.09
CA LEU A 166 -12.22 6.06 2.73
C LEU A 166 -13.51 5.99 1.91
N HIS A 167 -14.57 5.41 2.48
CA HIS A 167 -15.86 5.34 1.82
C HIS A 167 -16.41 6.72 1.47
N GLN A 168 -16.40 7.64 2.44
CA GLN A 168 -16.83 9.02 2.26
C GLN A 168 -16.04 9.74 1.14
N PHE A 169 -14.71 9.64 1.20
CA PHE A 169 -13.84 10.21 0.20
C PHE A 169 -14.13 9.68 -1.20
N LEU A 170 -14.32 8.36 -1.34
CA LEU A 170 -14.59 7.76 -2.65
C LEU A 170 -15.95 8.16 -3.21
N GLN A 171 -16.96 8.37 -2.38
CA GLN A 171 -18.25 8.91 -2.81
C GLN A 171 -18.17 10.35 -3.34
N GLU A 172 -17.16 11.11 -2.89
CA GLU A 172 -16.96 12.51 -3.32
C GLU A 172 -16.14 12.61 -4.62
N VAL A 173 -15.26 11.62 -4.91
CA VAL A 173 -14.28 11.74 -6.01
C VAL A 173 -14.50 10.79 -7.18
N LEU A 174 -15.34 9.78 -7.05
CA LEU A 174 -15.70 8.83 -8.10
C LEU A 174 -17.13 9.02 -8.57
#